data_f0f06dbf96544587ab39e2d584c73cee
#
_entry.id   f0f06dbf96544587ab39e2d584c73cee
#
_cell.length_a   1.000
_cell.length_b   1.000
_cell.length_c   1.000
_cell.angle_alpha   90.00
_cell.angle_beta   90.00
_cell.angle_gamma   90.00
#
_symmetry.space_group_name_H-M   'P 1'
#
loop_
_entity.id
_entity.type
_entity.pdbx_description
1 polymer ?
#
loop_
_entity_poly.entity_id
_entity_poly.type
_entity_poly.pdbx_seq_one_letter_code
_entity_poly.pdbx_strand_id
1 'polypeptide(L)'
;PAPDSSPDDADQAGSGFGISVATAGDVNGDGYSDVIIGAWQYDDGVNTDEGKAFVYYGSAGGLSVIPNNTPDDANQANAYFGYSVSSAGDVNSDGYSDVIIGAWFYDDGPNTNEGRAFVYYGSATGLSTAPNSTPDDADQNGAEFGASVASAGDVNRDGYSDVIIGAYQYDDGVNTNEGKVFVYYGSMAGLSLIPDSTPDDAD
;
A
#
# COMPACT_ATOMS: atom_id res chain seq x y z
N PRO A 1 1.04 -6.61 -31.33
CA PRO A 1 2.23 -7.15 -30.71
C PRO A 1 1.86 -7.80 -29.38
N ALA A 2 2.57 -8.86 -29.00
CA ALA A 2 2.45 -9.42 -27.65
C ALA A 2 3.07 -8.42 -26.65
N PRO A 3 2.66 -8.42 -25.37
CA PRO A 3 3.34 -7.64 -24.34
C PRO A 3 4.78 -8.13 -24.17
N ASP A 4 5.69 -7.22 -23.79
CA ASP A 4 7.09 -7.58 -23.58
C ASP A 4 7.29 -8.40 -22.29
N SER A 5 6.39 -8.23 -21.31
CA SER A 5 6.33 -8.99 -20.06
C SER A 5 4.87 -9.24 -19.66
N SER A 6 4.62 -10.38 -19.04
CA SER A 6 3.29 -10.77 -18.54
C SER A 6 3.46 -11.41 -17.16
N PRO A 7 3.63 -10.62 -16.08
CA PRO A 7 3.63 -11.15 -14.72
C PRO A 7 2.33 -11.92 -14.44
N ASP A 8 2.44 -13.14 -13.93
CA ASP A 8 1.30 -13.99 -13.60
C ASP A 8 1.75 -15.04 -12.58
N ASP A 9 1.77 -14.67 -11.31
CA ASP A 9 2.26 -15.55 -10.26
C ASP A 9 1.27 -15.78 -9.13
N ALA A 10 0.05 -15.29 -9.27
CA ALA A 10 -0.94 -15.59 -8.26
C ALA A 10 -1.35 -17.07 -8.27
N ASP A 11 -1.28 -17.75 -9.42
CA ASP A 11 -1.59 -19.18 -9.64
C ASP A 11 -2.78 -19.70 -8.82
N GLN A 12 -3.66 -18.79 -8.39
CA GLN A 12 -4.82 -19.07 -7.57
C GLN A 12 -6.07 -18.52 -8.24
N ALA A 13 -7.02 -19.40 -8.49
CA ALA A 13 -8.30 -19.02 -9.10
C ALA A 13 -9.06 -18.06 -8.17
N GLY A 14 -9.45 -16.91 -8.72
CA GLY A 14 -10.21 -15.92 -7.96
C GLY A 14 -9.40 -14.93 -7.13
N SER A 15 -8.07 -15.03 -7.14
CA SER A 15 -7.19 -14.14 -6.34
C SER A 15 -7.35 -12.63 -6.61
N GLY A 16 -7.95 -12.27 -7.76
CA GLY A 16 -8.08 -10.88 -8.16
C GLY A 16 -6.75 -10.21 -8.51
N PHE A 17 -5.72 -10.98 -8.91
CA PHE A 17 -4.43 -10.44 -9.34
C PHE A 17 -4.60 -9.39 -10.43
N GLY A 18 -3.97 -8.25 -10.26
CA GLY A 18 -4.08 -7.10 -11.17
C GLY A 18 -5.23 -6.14 -10.85
N ILE A 19 -5.92 -6.29 -9.71
CA ILE A 19 -6.95 -5.33 -9.24
C ILE A 19 -6.38 -3.92 -9.12
N SER A 20 -5.15 -3.82 -8.65
CA SER A 20 -4.37 -2.58 -8.55
C SER A 20 -2.97 -2.83 -9.07
N VAL A 21 -2.46 -1.91 -9.88
CA VAL A 21 -1.11 -1.96 -10.44
C VAL A 21 -0.49 -0.58 -10.38
N ALA A 22 0.78 -0.51 -9.99
CA ALA A 22 1.52 0.74 -9.90
C ALA A 22 3.02 0.53 -10.15
N THR A 23 3.73 1.62 -10.38
CA THR A 23 5.19 1.60 -10.17
C THR A 23 5.48 1.43 -8.68
N ALA A 24 6.48 0.63 -8.36
CA ALA A 24 7.03 0.55 -7.01
C ALA A 24 8.20 1.55 -6.82
N GLY A 25 8.64 2.20 -7.90
CA GLY A 25 9.90 2.93 -7.94
C GLY A 25 11.08 1.99 -8.07
N ASP A 26 12.26 2.40 -7.66
CA ASP A 26 13.48 1.57 -7.60
C ASP A 26 13.66 1.12 -6.15
N VAL A 27 13.03 -0.02 -5.78
CA VAL A 27 12.99 -0.50 -4.39
C VAL A 27 14.29 -1.21 -3.98
N ASN A 28 15.11 -1.60 -4.97
CA ASN A 28 16.36 -2.34 -4.74
C ASN A 28 17.64 -1.53 -5.06
N GLY A 29 17.48 -0.30 -5.60
CA GLY A 29 18.57 0.62 -5.90
C GLY A 29 19.43 0.22 -7.10
N ASP A 30 18.89 -0.58 -8.04
CA ASP A 30 19.65 -1.06 -9.21
C ASP A 30 19.56 -0.11 -10.42
N GLY A 31 18.79 0.98 -10.31
CA GLY A 31 18.60 2.01 -11.32
C GLY A 31 17.48 1.72 -12.31
N TYR A 32 16.70 0.67 -12.13
CA TYR A 32 15.49 0.37 -12.90
C TYR A 32 14.25 0.53 -12.02
N SER A 33 13.16 0.99 -12.63
CA SER A 33 11.90 1.05 -11.89
C SER A 33 11.26 -0.33 -11.79
N ASP A 34 10.71 -0.63 -10.61
CA ASP A 34 10.00 -1.85 -10.27
C ASP A 34 8.49 -1.66 -10.36
N VAL A 35 7.75 -2.75 -10.31
CA VAL A 35 6.29 -2.76 -10.41
C VAL A 35 5.71 -3.52 -9.24
N ILE A 36 4.60 -2.99 -8.69
CA ILE A 36 3.80 -3.65 -7.65
C ILE A 36 2.40 -3.95 -8.19
N ILE A 37 1.90 -5.14 -7.88
CA ILE A 37 0.59 -5.66 -8.31
C ILE A 37 -0.13 -6.23 -7.10
N GLY A 38 -1.39 -5.86 -6.92
CA GLY A 38 -2.24 -6.37 -5.86
C GLY A 38 -3.09 -7.56 -6.31
N ALA A 39 -3.37 -8.48 -5.38
CA ALA A 39 -4.25 -9.64 -5.53
C ALA A 39 -5.14 -9.75 -4.27
N TRP A 40 -6.16 -8.95 -4.19
CA TRP A 40 -6.96 -8.66 -3.01
C TRP A 40 -7.73 -9.85 -2.41
N GLN A 41 -7.99 -10.88 -3.19
CA GLN A 41 -8.66 -12.12 -2.78
C GLN A 41 -7.70 -13.32 -2.78
N TYR A 42 -6.42 -13.08 -2.62
CA TYR A 42 -5.46 -14.16 -2.48
C TYR A 42 -5.62 -14.83 -1.11
N ASP A 43 -5.70 -16.18 -1.09
CA ASP A 43 -5.73 -16.98 0.13
C ASP A 43 -4.31 -17.46 0.43
N ASP A 44 -3.77 -17.18 1.60
CA ASP A 44 -2.46 -17.67 2.01
C ASP A 44 -2.47 -19.13 2.54
N GLY A 45 -3.64 -19.77 2.50
CA GLY A 45 -3.89 -21.13 2.96
C GLY A 45 -4.38 -21.23 4.41
N VAL A 46 -4.35 -20.12 5.16
CA VAL A 46 -4.89 -20.00 6.54
C VAL A 46 -6.09 -19.07 6.53
N ASN A 47 -5.94 -17.91 5.91
CA ASN A 47 -6.97 -16.87 5.82
C ASN A 47 -7.54 -16.83 4.40
N THR A 48 -8.86 -16.80 4.28
CA THR A 48 -9.55 -16.60 3.00
C THR A 48 -9.63 -15.11 2.70
N ASP A 49 -9.42 -14.76 1.43
CA ASP A 49 -9.49 -13.37 0.95
C ASP A 49 -8.63 -12.39 1.79
N GLU A 50 -7.52 -12.88 2.37
CA GLU A 50 -6.57 -12.03 3.09
C GLU A 50 -5.99 -10.98 2.16
N GLY A 51 -5.65 -11.43 0.95
CA GLY A 51 -5.00 -10.63 -0.05
C GLY A 51 -3.48 -10.67 0.01
N LYS A 52 -2.84 -10.29 -1.10
CA LYS A 52 -1.39 -10.31 -1.28
C LYS A 52 -0.94 -9.25 -2.27
N ALA A 53 0.28 -8.77 -2.14
CA ALA A 53 0.92 -7.94 -3.16
C ALA A 53 2.16 -8.66 -3.73
N PHE A 54 2.49 -8.34 -4.97
CA PHE A 54 3.61 -8.92 -5.70
C PHE A 54 4.46 -7.80 -6.29
N VAL A 55 5.76 -7.83 -6.01
CA VAL A 55 6.72 -6.86 -6.56
C VAL A 55 7.66 -7.56 -7.52
N TYR A 56 7.80 -6.99 -8.71
CA TYR A 56 8.63 -7.49 -9.81
C TYR A 56 9.70 -6.45 -10.12
N TYR A 57 10.97 -6.86 -10.09
CA TYR A 57 12.07 -5.94 -10.36
C TYR A 57 12.26 -5.72 -11.85
N GLY A 58 12.54 -4.46 -12.17
CA GLY A 58 13.01 -4.04 -13.47
C GLY A 58 14.46 -4.46 -13.72
N SER A 59 14.89 -4.45 -14.97
CA SER A 59 16.27 -4.69 -15.37
C SER A 59 16.50 -4.26 -16.81
N ALA A 60 17.75 -4.30 -17.28
CA ALA A 60 18.07 -4.11 -18.71
C ALA A 60 17.36 -5.11 -19.63
N GLY A 61 16.93 -6.26 -19.12
CA GLY A 61 16.18 -7.28 -19.86
C GLY A 61 14.68 -7.10 -19.79
N GLY A 62 14.18 -6.09 -19.10
CA GLY A 62 12.77 -5.86 -18.79
C GLY A 62 12.39 -6.32 -17.38
N LEU A 63 11.11 -6.49 -17.16
CA LEU A 63 10.55 -6.87 -15.86
C LEU A 63 10.84 -8.35 -15.55
N SER A 64 11.13 -8.66 -14.28
CA SER A 64 11.24 -10.05 -13.79
C SER A 64 9.97 -10.84 -14.15
N VAL A 65 10.11 -12.12 -14.44
CA VAL A 65 8.96 -13.00 -14.73
C VAL A 65 8.42 -13.74 -13.51
N ILE A 66 9.13 -13.62 -12.38
CA ILE A 66 8.70 -14.13 -11.07
C ILE A 66 8.77 -12.98 -10.05
N PRO A 67 7.90 -12.95 -9.04
CA PRO A 67 7.94 -11.90 -8.04
C PRO A 67 9.22 -11.97 -7.22
N ASN A 68 9.78 -10.81 -6.90
CA ASN A 68 10.97 -10.67 -6.08
C ASN A 68 10.62 -10.48 -4.60
N ASN A 69 9.48 -9.84 -4.33
CA ASN A 69 8.89 -9.72 -3.00
C ASN A 69 7.40 -10.00 -3.06
N THR A 70 6.85 -10.57 -1.99
CA THR A 70 5.42 -10.93 -1.90
C THR A 70 4.85 -10.56 -0.52
N PRO A 71 4.66 -9.25 -0.23
CA PRO A 71 4.04 -8.82 1.03
C PRO A 71 2.64 -9.40 1.22
N ASP A 72 2.33 -9.87 2.45
CA ASP A 72 1.02 -10.44 2.82
C ASP A 72 0.72 -10.32 4.33
N ASP A 73 1.17 -9.23 4.96
CA ASP A 73 1.17 -9.07 6.43
C ASP A 73 -0.18 -8.68 7.06
N ALA A 74 -1.30 -8.71 6.34
CA ALA A 74 -2.61 -8.44 6.95
C ALA A 74 -2.97 -9.53 7.98
N ASN A 75 -2.62 -10.79 7.71
CA ASN A 75 -2.83 -11.93 8.60
C ASN A 75 -4.27 -12.05 9.13
N GLN A 76 -5.25 -11.61 8.34
CA GLN A 76 -6.66 -11.57 8.70
C GLN A 76 -7.54 -11.92 7.50
N ALA A 77 -8.47 -12.86 7.70
CA ALA A 77 -9.43 -13.24 6.66
C ALA A 77 -10.29 -12.04 6.25
N ASN A 78 -10.52 -11.90 4.95
CA ASN A 78 -11.26 -10.82 4.32
C ASN A 78 -10.67 -9.40 4.54
N ALA A 79 -9.38 -9.28 4.86
CA ALA A 79 -8.73 -7.97 4.97
C ALA A 79 -8.55 -7.28 3.62
N TYR A 80 -8.52 -8.06 2.54
CA TYR A 80 -8.33 -7.59 1.16
C TYR A 80 -7.05 -6.77 0.97
N PHE A 81 -5.95 -7.23 1.56
CA PHE A 81 -4.63 -6.64 1.38
C PHE A 81 -4.25 -6.63 -0.11
N GLY A 82 -3.68 -5.53 -0.58
CA GLY A 82 -3.37 -5.35 -2.00
C GLY A 82 -4.54 -4.87 -2.85
N TYR A 83 -5.68 -4.50 -2.25
CA TYR A 83 -6.78 -3.85 -2.95
C TYR A 83 -6.33 -2.55 -3.62
N SER A 84 -5.51 -1.76 -2.94
CA SER A 84 -4.82 -0.60 -3.48
C SER A 84 -3.31 -0.73 -3.24
N VAL A 85 -2.50 -0.39 -4.22
CA VAL A 85 -1.03 -0.42 -4.13
C VAL A 85 -0.42 0.79 -4.81
N SER A 86 0.69 1.31 -4.28
CA SER A 86 1.43 2.42 -4.88
C SER A 86 2.89 2.42 -4.44
N SER A 87 3.75 3.14 -5.17
CA SER A 87 4.98 3.65 -4.56
C SER A 87 4.60 4.66 -3.46
N ALA A 88 5.32 4.64 -2.35
CA ALA A 88 5.28 5.65 -1.31
C ALA A 88 6.31 6.77 -1.56
N GLY A 89 7.17 6.60 -2.57
CA GLY A 89 8.39 7.40 -2.72
C GLY A 89 9.48 6.93 -1.77
N ASP A 90 10.41 7.78 -1.43
CA ASP A 90 11.47 7.54 -0.42
C ASP A 90 11.07 8.30 0.84
N VAL A 91 10.30 7.62 1.75
CA VAL A 91 9.71 8.28 2.93
C VAL A 91 10.71 8.47 4.07
N ASN A 92 11.85 7.77 4.02
CA ASN A 92 12.92 7.84 5.02
C ASN A 92 14.22 8.47 4.50
N SER A 93 14.26 8.82 3.20
CA SER A 93 15.38 9.42 2.48
C SER A 93 16.67 8.58 2.55
N ASP A 94 16.54 7.25 2.43
CA ASP A 94 17.66 6.30 2.40
C ASP A 94 18.16 6.00 0.97
N GLY A 95 17.48 6.53 -0.04
CA GLY A 95 17.83 6.41 -1.45
C GLY A 95 17.16 5.25 -2.17
N TYR A 96 16.26 4.51 -1.52
CA TYR A 96 15.44 3.46 -2.10
C TYR A 96 13.98 3.91 -2.14
N SER A 97 13.24 3.45 -3.12
CA SER A 97 11.79 3.69 -3.13
C SER A 97 11.08 2.74 -2.18
N ASP A 98 10.07 3.26 -1.49
CA ASP A 98 9.19 2.52 -0.60
C ASP A 98 7.85 2.24 -1.27
N VAL A 99 7.08 1.29 -0.73
CA VAL A 99 5.74 0.98 -1.23
C VAL A 99 4.70 1.07 -0.13
N ILE A 100 3.48 1.41 -0.53
CA ILE A 100 2.31 1.45 0.35
C ILE A 100 1.21 0.54 -0.23
N ILE A 101 0.57 -0.24 0.65
CA ILE A 101 -0.42 -1.24 0.32
C ILE A 101 -1.62 -1.06 1.25
N GLY A 102 -2.83 -0.99 0.71
CA GLY A 102 -4.06 -0.89 1.47
C GLY A 102 -4.75 -2.23 1.67
N ALA A 103 -5.35 -2.40 2.85
CA ALA A 103 -6.22 -3.50 3.26
C ALA A 103 -7.52 -2.90 3.84
N TRP A 104 -8.43 -2.52 2.96
CA TRP A 104 -9.57 -1.64 3.26
C TRP A 104 -10.65 -2.25 4.15
N PHE A 105 -10.67 -3.58 4.29
CA PHE A 105 -11.59 -4.32 5.15
C PHE A 105 -10.90 -4.92 6.39
N TYR A 106 -9.70 -4.45 6.69
CA TYR A 106 -9.00 -4.85 7.90
C TYR A 106 -9.80 -4.44 9.15
N ASP A 107 -9.97 -5.37 10.10
CA ASP A 107 -10.58 -5.09 11.39
C ASP A 107 -9.50 -4.72 12.39
N ASP A 108 -9.58 -3.56 13.04
CA ASP A 108 -8.66 -3.18 14.11
C ASP A 108 -9.38 -3.07 15.45
N GLY A 109 -8.98 -3.95 16.37
CA GLY A 109 -9.52 -3.98 17.72
C GLY A 109 -11.05 -4.13 17.76
N PRO A 110 -11.80 -3.11 18.22
CA PRO A 110 -13.24 -3.16 18.28
C PRO A 110 -13.92 -2.76 16.96
N ASN A 111 -13.20 -2.15 16.05
CA ASN A 111 -13.73 -1.62 14.79
C ASN A 111 -13.70 -2.69 13.71
N THR A 112 -14.80 -2.84 12.98
CA THR A 112 -14.89 -3.76 11.84
C THR A 112 -14.84 -2.98 10.54
N ASN A 113 -14.10 -3.51 9.56
CA ASN A 113 -13.90 -2.88 8.26
C ASN A 113 -13.39 -1.42 8.40
N GLU A 114 -12.59 -1.16 9.43
CA GLU A 114 -11.96 0.14 9.60
C GLU A 114 -10.98 0.40 8.48
N GLY A 115 -10.24 -0.63 8.13
CA GLY A 115 -9.19 -0.60 7.13
C GLY A 115 -7.83 -0.22 7.71
N ARG A 116 -6.78 -0.56 6.97
CA ARG A 116 -5.38 -0.29 7.34
C ARG A 116 -4.51 -0.11 6.11
N ALA A 117 -3.44 0.65 6.22
CA ALA A 117 -2.39 0.69 5.22
C ALA A 117 -1.09 0.11 5.79
N PHE A 118 -0.25 -0.40 4.89
CA PHE A 118 1.03 -1.04 5.23
C PHE A 118 2.12 -0.43 4.36
N VAL A 119 3.20 0.03 4.97
CA VAL A 119 4.35 0.62 4.28
C VAL A 119 5.57 -0.25 4.48
N TYR A 120 6.24 -0.59 3.38
CA TYR A 120 7.46 -1.41 3.36
C TYR A 120 8.59 -0.59 2.75
N TYR A 121 9.72 -0.50 3.47
CA TYR A 121 10.87 0.25 2.99
C TYR A 121 11.72 -0.58 2.04
N GLY A 122 12.20 0.10 1.02
CA GLY A 122 13.20 -0.43 0.10
C GLY A 122 14.57 -0.57 0.74
N SER A 123 15.44 -1.32 0.12
CA SER A 123 16.83 -1.47 0.52
C SER A 123 17.64 -2.16 -0.58
N ALA A 124 18.98 -2.20 -0.49
CA ALA A 124 19.83 -2.95 -1.42
C ALA A 124 19.46 -4.44 -1.58
N THR A 125 18.60 -4.99 -0.75
CA THR A 125 18.09 -6.38 -0.83
C THR A 125 16.63 -6.45 -1.24
N GLY A 126 16.02 -5.33 -1.58
CA GLY A 126 14.60 -5.18 -1.89
C GLY A 126 13.78 -4.73 -0.68
N LEU A 127 12.48 -4.97 -0.72
CA LEU A 127 11.58 -4.55 0.36
C LEU A 127 11.88 -5.26 1.68
N SER A 128 11.61 -4.58 2.78
CA SER A 128 11.57 -5.17 4.12
C SER A 128 10.60 -6.37 4.16
N THR A 129 10.91 -7.35 5.02
CA THR A 129 10.10 -8.59 5.16
C THR A 129 8.89 -8.43 6.06
N ALA A 130 8.73 -7.28 6.70
CA ALA A 130 7.59 -6.90 7.51
C ALA A 130 7.35 -5.40 7.31
N PRO A 131 6.12 -4.91 7.51
CA PRO A 131 5.83 -3.49 7.34
C PRO A 131 6.61 -2.64 8.35
N ASN A 132 7.13 -1.51 7.88
CA ASN A 132 7.85 -0.54 8.70
C ASN A 132 6.89 0.45 9.37
N SER A 133 5.72 0.66 8.77
CA SER A 133 4.65 1.49 9.31
C SER A 133 3.29 0.92 8.91
N THR A 134 2.31 1.04 9.80
CA THR A 134 0.94 0.54 9.59
C THR A 134 -0.10 1.60 9.98
N PRO A 135 -0.25 2.68 9.19
CA PRO A 135 -1.26 3.70 9.45
C PRO A 135 -2.68 3.13 9.48
N ASP A 136 -3.48 3.57 10.49
CA ASP A 136 -4.86 3.10 10.70
C ASP A 136 -5.76 4.12 11.44
N ASP A 137 -5.46 5.40 11.35
CA ASP A 137 -6.08 6.47 12.16
C ASP A 137 -7.54 6.82 11.81
N ALA A 138 -8.27 5.99 11.11
CA ALA A 138 -9.70 6.24 10.87
C ALA A 138 -10.55 5.99 12.13
N ASP A 139 -10.16 5.05 13.00
CA ASP A 139 -10.78 4.76 14.30
C ASP A 139 -12.31 4.63 14.25
N GLN A 140 -12.86 4.13 13.12
CA GLN A 140 -14.30 4.12 12.89
C GLN A 140 -14.74 2.86 12.14
N ASN A 141 -15.81 2.21 12.61
CA ASN A 141 -16.42 1.08 11.91
C ASN A 141 -16.80 1.45 10.47
N GLY A 142 -16.34 0.67 9.52
CA GLY A 142 -16.69 0.81 8.12
C GLY A 142 -16.09 2.04 7.44
N ALA A 143 -15.06 2.66 8.01
CA ALA A 143 -14.38 3.80 7.39
C ALA A 143 -13.67 3.43 6.09
N GLU A 144 -13.24 2.15 5.98
CA GLU A 144 -12.57 1.62 4.80
C GLU A 144 -11.28 2.38 4.46
N PHE A 145 -10.49 2.70 5.50
CA PHE A 145 -9.17 3.31 5.38
C PHE A 145 -8.23 2.42 4.55
N GLY A 146 -7.45 3.01 3.67
CA GLY A 146 -6.59 2.26 2.77
C GLY A 146 -7.29 1.77 1.49
N ALA A 147 -8.56 2.12 1.27
CA ALA A 147 -9.24 1.85 -0.01
C ALA A 147 -8.53 2.52 -1.19
N SER A 148 -7.85 3.63 -0.96
CA SER A 148 -6.97 4.31 -1.90
C SER A 148 -5.69 4.74 -1.20
N VAL A 149 -4.54 4.45 -1.79
CA VAL A 149 -3.22 4.85 -1.29
C VAL A 149 -2.37 5.42 -2.40
N ALA A 150 -1.57 6.44 -2.08
CA ALA A 150 -0.62 7.02 -3.03
C ALA A 150 0.55 7.73 -2.33
N SER A 151 1.65 7.93 -3.06
CA SER A 151 2.61 8.96 -2.67
C SER A 151 1.98 10.34 -2.89
N ALA A 152 2.16 11.23 -1.92
CA ALA A 152 1.82 12.65 -2.03
C ALA A 152 3.01 13.48 -2.56
N GLY A 153 4.17 12.86 -2.73
CA GLY A 153 5.44 13.55 -2.94
C GLY A 153 5.88 14.25 -1.66
N ASP A 154 6.80 15.19 -1.77
CA ASP A 154 7.28 16.01 -0.64
C ASP A 154 6.42 17.28 -0.55
N VAL A 155 5.29 17.21 0.21
CA VAL A 155 4.31 18.30 0.27
C VAL A 155 4.73 19.42 1.23
N ASN A 156 5.58 19.11 2.20
CA ASN A 156 6.06 20.06 3.20
C ASN A 156 7.46 20.62 2.89
N ARG A 157 8.15 20.07 1.87
CA ARG A 157 9.50 20.43 1.39
C ARG A 157 10.60 20.19 2.40
N ASP A 158 10.52 19.08 3.13
CA ASP A 158 11.55 18.66 4.09
C ASP A 158 12.55 17.64 3.51
N GLY A 159 12.32 17.18 2.29
CA GLY A 159 13.20 16.26 1.56
C GLY A 159 12.83 14.78 1.72
N TYR A 160 11.71 14.48 2.34
CA TYR A 160 11.15 13.14 2.47
C TYR A 160 9.87 13.04 1.64
N SER A 161 9.58 11.87 1.12
CA SER A 161 8.29 11.64 0.47
C SER A 161 7.19 11.43 1.51
N ASP A 162 6.02 12.01 1.26
CA ASP A 162 4.83 11.88 2.07
C ASP A 162 3.84 10.92 1.41
N VAL A 163 2.89 10.38 2.20
CA VAL A 163 1.84 9.50 1.69
C VAL A 163 0.45 10.07 1.97
N ILE A 164 -0.49 9.71 1.11
CA ILE A 164 -1.90 10.08 1.21
C ILE A 164 -2.76 8.82 1.17
N ILE A 165 -3.72 8.71 2.10
CA ILE A 165 -4.56 7.54 2.30
C ILE A 165 -6.01 7.99 2.39
N GLY A 166 -6.89 7.34 1.64
CA GLY A 166 -8.32 7.62 1.63
C GLY A 166 -9.12 6.61 2.45
N ALA A 167 -10.12 7.11 3.18
CA ALA A 167 -11.17 6.37 3.88
C ALA A 167 -12.53 6.87 3.36
N TYR A 168 -13.03 6.27 2.29
CA TYR A 168 -14.12 6.87 1.51
C TYR A 168 -15.51 6.71 2.14
N GLN A 169 -15.64 5.91 3.19
CA GLN A 169 -16.87 5.76 3.96
C GLN A 169 -16.75 6.35 5.38
N TYR A 170 -15.73 7.16 5.62
CA TYR A 170 -15.58 7.86 6.90
C TYR A 170 -16.76 8.80 7.16
N ASP A 171 -17.29 8.78 8.40
CA ASP A 171 -18.33 9.71 8.86
C ASP A 171 -17.68 10.82 9.69
N ASP A 172 -17.86 12.08 9.36
CA ASP A 172 -17.36 13.21 10.15
C ASP A 172 -18.23 13.55 11.38
N GLY A 173 -19.31 12.80 11.58
CA GLY A 173 -20.25 12.97 12.68
C GLY A 173 -21.48 13.81 12.33
N VAL A 174 -21.49 14.49 11.20
CA VAL A 174 -22.61 15.27 10.64
C VAL A 174 -23.19 14.55 9.43
N ASN A 175 -22.33 14.16 8.53
CA ASN A 175 -22.68 13.46 7.29
C ASN A 175 -22.19 12.01 7.35
N THR A 176 -22.96 11.11 6.78
CA THR A 176 -22.61 9.69 6.68
C THR A 176 -21.91 9.40 5.37
N ASN A 177 -20.84 8.59 5.41
CA ASN A 177 -20.05 8.21 4.24
C ASN A 177 -19.53 9.42 3.44
N GLU A 178 -19.16 10.49 4.11
CA GLU A 178 -18.61 11.69 3.48
C GLU A 178 -17.22 11.39 2.90
N GLY A 179 -16.51 10.54 3.60
CA GLY A 179 -15.14 10.19 3.27
C GLY A 179 -14.14 11.18 3.85
N LYS A 180 -12.91 10.71 4.01
CA LYS A 180 -11.81 11.51 4.54
C LYS A 180 -10.48 11.09 3.94
N VAL A 181 -9.57 12.03 3.93
CA VAL A 181 -8.20 11.82 3.46
C VAL A 181 -7.23 12.09 4.60
N PHE A 182 -6.20 11.26 4.70
CA PHE A 182 -5.16 11.33 5.72
C PHE A 182 -3.80 11.45 5.04
N VAL A 183 -3.00 12.42 5.47
CA VAL A 183 -1.64 12.65 4.96
C VAL A 183 -0.66 12.42 6.10
N TYR A 184 0.36 11.61 5.83
CA TYR A 184 1.43 11.30 6.77
C TYR A 184 2.75 11.76 6.19
N TYR A 185 3.50 12.57 6.94
CA TYR A 185 4.78 13.08 6.49
C TYR A 185 5.90 12.08 6.73
N GLY A 186 6.77 11.99 5.74
CA GLY A 186 8.02 11.27 5.84
C GLY A 186 9.01 11.96 6.77
N SER A 187 9.99 11.22 7.24
CA SER A 187 11.10 11.74 8.04
C SER A 187 12.24 10.72 8.09
N MET A 188 13.40 11.09 8.59
CA MET A 188 14.51 10.16 8.83
C MET A 188 14.11 8.94 9.70
N ALA A 189 13.04 9.03 10.47
CA ALA A 189 12.49 7.92 11.26
C ALA A 189 11.43 7.11 10.50
N GLY A 190 11.10 7.52 9.27
CA GLY A 190 9.99 7.00 8.47
C GLY A 190 8.74 7.87 8.59
N LEU A 191 7.57 7.30 8.31
CA LEU A 191 6.30 8.03 8.40
C LEU A 191 5.97 8.43 9.84
N SER A 192 5.28 9.56 9.99
CA SER A 192 4.66 9.96 11.25
C SER A 192 3.70 8.88 11.76
N LEU A 193 3.53 8.80 13.07
CA LEU A 193 2.66 7.81 13.72
C LEU A 193 1.19 8.23 13.77
N ILE A 194 0.91 9.51 13.50
CA ILE A 194 -0.42 10.10 13.42
C ILE A 194 -0.49 10.95 12.15
N PRO A 195 -1.65 11.15 11.54
CA PRO A 195 -1.75 11.98 10.35
C PRO A 195 -1.36 13.43 10.65
N ASP A 196 -0.51 13.99 9.80
CA ASP A 196 -0.06 15.37 9.89
C ASP A 196 -1.09 16.35 9.33
N SER A 197 -1.90 15.86 8.42
CA SER A 197 -2.99 16.63 7.81
C SER A 197 -4.15 15.72 7.44
N THR A 198 -5.36 16.21 7.66
CA THR A 198 -6.61 15.54 7.25
C THR A 198 -7.43 16.54 6.43
N PRO A 199 -7.08 16.73 5.15
CA PRO A 199 -7.88 17.57 4.27
C PRO A 199 -9.33 17.08 4.24
N ASP A 200 -10.24 18.01 4.44
CA ASP A 200 -11.68 17.81 4.44
C ASP A 200 -12.28 18.92 3.58
N ASP A 201 -13.34 18.64 2.82
CA ASP A 201 -14.06 19.69 2.15
C ASP A 201 -14.93 20.40 3.20
N ALA A 202 -14.58 21.62 3.51
CA ALA A 202 -15.33 22.41 4.46
C ALA A 202 -16.81 22.48 4.07
N ASP A 203 -17.68 22.14 4.99
CA ASP A 203 -19.14 22.31 4.96
C ASP A 203 -19.60 23.69 4.44
#